data_28c4429c75e78f2e8a62e2b6291b1fc6
#
_entry.id   28c4429c75e78f2e8a62e2b6291b1fc6
#
_cell.length_a   1.000
_cell.length_b   1.000
_cell.length_c   1.000
_cell.angle_alpha   90.00
_cell.angle_beta   90.00
_cell.angle_gamma   90.00
#
_symmetry.space_group_name_H-M   'P 1'
#
loop_
_entity.id
_entity.type
_entity.pdbx_description
1 polymer ?
#
loop_
_entity_poly.entity_id
_entity_poly.type
_entity_poly.pdbx_seq_one_letter_code
_entity_poly.pdbx_strand_id
1 'polypeptide(L)'
;MNRNPLARTVFPRLTIVTGTDTDVGKTYTTAALAVAAWSSGVQRIAVYKPQQTGVRGDDPGDVDDVARLAHTAGVPSAVLTVAEGQRLSEPMAPPPAAAIDGVDLLPITAHVDRVLKLQESHDLVLVEGSGGVLVELDGQRHTIADLARELQSRAGEEVGTVVVTRPDLGTLNHTLLTLEALHHRGVRVSGIVLGSWPARPDPVQQSNRDYLAALPDVGGRRIPLLGAVPAGWNDDVS
;
A
#
# COMPACT_ATOMS: atom_id res chain seq x y z
N MET A 1 -24.73 -5.77 -1.06
CA MET A 1 -23.53 -6.61 -0.77
C MET A 1 -22.36 -6.06 -1.58
N ASN A 2 -21.50 -5.28 -0.96
CA ASN A 2 -20.29 -4.76 -1.59
C ASN A 2 -19.32 -5.93 -1.80
N ARG A 3 -19.19 -6.41 -3.03
CA ARG A 3 -18.24 -7.48 -3.35
C ARG A 3 -16.83 -6.91 -3.24
N ASN A 4 -15.98 -7.55 -2.42
CA ASN A 4 -14.57 -7.20 -2.35
C ASN A 4 -13.95 -7.22 -3.76
N PRO A 5 -13.36 -6.11 -4.24
CA PRO A 5 -12.79 -6.03 -5.59
C PRO A 5 -11.56 -6.93 -5.79
N LEU A 6 -10.95 -7.43 -4.70
CA LEU A 6 -9.72 -8.21 -4.69
C LEU A 6 -9.91 -9.64 -4.14
N ALA A 7 -11.14 -10.18 -4.14
CA ALA A 7 -11.55 -11.40 -3.42
C ALA A 7 -10.88 -12.74 -3.82
N ARG A 8 -9.92 -12.76 -4.73
CA ARG A 8 -9.23 -13.98 -5.21
C ARG A 8 -7.71 -13.92 -5.09
N THR A 9 -7.19 -12.99 -4.31
CA THR A 9 -5.76 -12.74 -4.24
C THR A 9 -5.17 -13.42 -2.99
N VAL A 10 -4.17 -14.26 -3.19
CA VAL A 10 -3.33 -14.79 -2.10
C VAL A 10 -2.16 -13.82 -1.92
N PHE A 11 -1.98 -13.33 -0.72
CA PHE A 11 -0.93 -12.36 -0.39
C PHE A 11 0.18 -13.01 0.42
N PRO A 12 1.44 -12.61 0.23
CA PRO A 12 2.51 -12.91 1.18
C PRO A 12 2.17 -12.39 2.59
N ARG A 13 2.67 -13.06 3.63
CA ARG A 13 2.41 -12.68 5.04
C ARG A 13 2.85 -11.25 5.37
N LEU A 14 3.86 -10.74 4.66
CA LEU A 14 4.24 -9.32 4.67
C LEU A 14 3.99 -8.74 3.28
N THR A 15 3.05 -7.83 3.17
CA THR A 15 2.71 -7.18 1.90
C THR A 15 2.92 -5.67 2.01
N ILE A 16 3.86 -5.17 1.22
CA ILE A 16 4.10 -3.74 1.06
C ILE A 16 3.07 -3.20 0.05
N VAL A 17 2.40 -2.12 0.39
CA VAL A 17 1.49 -1.39 -0.50
C VAL A 17 2.15 -0.05 -0.84
N THR A 18 2.65 0.06 -2.06
CA THR A 18 3.24 1.30 -2.58
C THR A 18 2.42 1.86 -3.73
N GLY A 19 2.67 3.09 -4.11
CA GLY A 19 1.98 3.73 -5.23
C GLY A 19 2.92 4.21 -6.31
N THR A 20 2.34 4.47 -7.48
CA THR A 20 3.03 5.22 -8.54
C THR A 20 3.11 6.71 -8.24
N ASP A 21 2.27 7.19 -7.29
CA ASP A 21 2.16 8.59 -6.90
C ASP A 21 1.38 8.72 -5.58
N THR A 22 1.18 9.97 -5.12
CA THR A 22 0.19 10.34 -4.09
C THR A 22 -1.22 10.24 -4.68
N ASP A 23 -2.23 10.01 -3.86
CA ASP A 23 -3.65 9.96 -4.21
C ASP A 23 -4.04 8.93 -5.31
N VAL A 24 -3.23 7.89 -5.49
CA VAL A 24 -3.54 6.78 -6.41
C VAL A 24 -4.48 5.73 -5.80
N GLY A 25 -4.94 5.92 -4.53
CA GLY A 25 -5.85 5.01 -3.84
C GLY A 25 -5.15 3.93 -3.02
N LYS A 26 -3.95 4.21 -2.45
CA LYS A 26 -3.25 3.25 -1.57
C LYS A 26 -4.09 2.83 -0.38
N THR A 27 -4.63 3.78 0.36
CA THR A 27 -5.42 3.56 1.58
C THR A 27 -6.65 2.69 1.32
N TYR A 28 -7.40 2.98 0.25
CA TYR A 28 -8.52 2.14 -0.20
C TYR A 28 -8.06 0.74 -0.64
N THR A 29 -6.92 0.65 -1.30
CA THR A 29 -6.33 -0.64 -1.69
C THR A 29 -5.90 -1.43 -0.46
N THR A 30 -5.25 -0.81 0.51
CA THR A 30 -4.84 -1.44 1.77
C THR A 30 -6.07 -2.00 2.52
N ALA A 31 -7.14 -1.22 2.61
CA ALA A 31 -8.40 -1.69 3.19
C ALA A 31 -9.00 -2.86 2.40
N ALA A 32 -9.03 -2.78 1.07
CA ALA A 32 -9.55 -3.86 0.22
C ALA A 32 -8.71 -5.16 0.35
N LEU A 33 -7.38 -5.04 0.51
CA LEU A 33 -6.50 -6.18 0.78
C LEU A 33 -6.79 -6.81 2.15
N ALA A 34 -7.00 -6.00 3.19
CA ALA A 34 -7.39 -6.49 4.51
C ALA A 34 -8.74 -7.24 4.48
N VAL A 35 -9.72 -6.68 3.78
CA VAL A 35 -11.03 -7.34 3.58
C VAL A 35 -10.90 -8.63 2.78
N ALA A 36 -10.06 -8.67 1.73
CA ALA A 36 -9.79 -9.88 0.95
C ALA A 36 -9.16 -10.99 1.80
N ALA A 37 -8.16 -10.63 2.61
CA ALA A 37 -7.49 -11.55 3.50
C ALA A 37 -8.47 -12.12 4.55
N TRP A 38 -9.24 -11.28 5.21
CA TRP A 38 -10.26 -11.72 6.16
C TRP A 38 -11.30 -12.64 5.52
N SER A 39 -11.80 -12.28 4.34
CA SER A 39 -12.74 -13.11 3.58
C SER A 39 -12.16 -14.46 3.16
N SER A 40 -10.84 -14.59 3.11
CA SER A 40 -10.11 -15.84 2.84
C SER A 40 -9.76 -16.63 4.11
N GLY A 41 -10.19 -16.16 5.29
CA GLY A 41 -10.02 -16.86 6.57
C GLY A 41 -8.89 -16.35 7.45
N VAL A 42 -8.15 -15.31 7.06
CA VAL A 42 -7.12 -14.68 7.90
C VAL A 42 -7.79 -13.98 9.08
N GLN A 43 -7.32 -14.27 10.31
CA GLN A 43 -7.97 -13.79 11.54
C GLN A 43 -7.20 -12.71 12.29
N ARG A 44 -5.93 -12.50 11.98
CA ARG A 44 -5.08 -11.51 12.65
C ARG A 44 -4.34 -10.71 11.58
N ILE A 45 -4.83 -9.50 11.33
CA ILE A 45 -4.30 -8.61 10.28
C ILE A 45 -3.75 -7.36 10.95
N ALA A 46 -2.52 -6.97 10.63
CA ALA A 46 -1.98 -5.67 11.00
C ALA A 46 -1.83 -4.78 9.77
N VAL A 47 -2.10 -3.50 9.93
CA VAL A 47 -1.76 -2.43 8.98
C VAL A 47 -0.79 -1.49 9.65
N TYR A 48 0.32 -1.24 8.99
CA TYR A 48 1.37 -0.36 9.48
C TYR A 48 1.70 0.72 8.44
N LYS A 49 1.70 1.98 8.85
CA LYS A 49 2.16 3.11 8.04
C LYS A 49 3.45 3.67 8.63
N PRO A 50 4.61 3.52 7.98
CA PRO A 50 5.90 4.00 8.51
C PRO A 50 5.89 5.50 8.80
N GLN A 51 5.41 6.30 7.85
CA GLN A 51 5.33 7.76 7.94
C GLN A 51 3.92 8.22 7.58
N GLN A 52 3.20 8.80 8.53
CA GLN A 52 1.96 9.52 8.31
C GLN A 52 2.27 11.00 8.17
N THR A 53 1.92 11.62 7.05
CA THR A 53 2.10 13.06 6.80
C THR A 53 0.76 13.75 6.64
N GLY A 54 0.71 15.06 6.92
CA GLY A 54 -0.49 15.88 6.75
C GLY A 54 -1.56 15.70 7.82
N VAL A 55 -1.19 15.16 8.99
CA VAL A 55 -2.14 14.90 10.08
C VAL A 55 -1.62 15.53 11.38
N ARG A 56 -2.46 16.33 12.05
CA ARG A 56 -2.11 17.06 13.26
C ARG A 56 -2.76 16.43 14.49
N GLY A 57 -1.97 16.35 15.57
CA GLY A 57 -2.47 15.83 16.85
C GLY A 57 -3.12 14.46 16.71
N ASP A 58 -4.34 14.34 17.22
CA ASP A 58 -5.13 13.09 17.22
C ASP A 58 -6.11 12.98 16.02
N ASP A 59 -5.98 13.84 15.01
CA ASP A 59 -6.81 13.73 13.80
C ASP A 59 -6.59 12.35 13.13
N PRO A 60 -7.63 11.77 12.52
CA PRO A 60 -7.50 10.44 11.89
C PRO A 60 -6.48 10.48 10.74
N GLY A 61 -5.64 9.45 10.68
CA GLY A 61 -4.68 9.23 9.59
C GLY A 61 -5.13 8.13 8.63
N ASP A 62 -4.26 7.80 7.68
CA ASP A 62 -4.58 6.80 6.64
C ASP A 62 -4.88 5.41 7.25
N VAL A 63 -4.23 5.04 8.36
CA VAL A 63 -4.51 3.75 9.01
C VAL A 63 -5.89 3.72 9.69
N ASP A 64 -6.37 4.86 10.17
CA ASP A 64 -7.72 5.01 10.72
C ASP A 64 -8.76 4.89 9.60
N ASP A 65 -8.48 5.47 8.44
CA ASP A 65 -9.31 5.30 7.24
C ASP A 65 -9.33 3.84 6.76
N VAL A 66 -8.18 3.15 6.76
CA VAL A 66 -8.14 1.71 6.46
C VAL A 66 -9.04 0.94 7.42
N ALA A 67 -8.96 1.23 8.73
CA ALA A 67 -9.80 0.57 9.73
C ALA A 67 -11.30 0.86 9.50
N ARG A 68 -11.67 2.11 9.28
CA ARG A 68 -13.03 2.54 8.98
C ARG A 68 -13.59 1.83 7.75
N LEU A 69 -12.86 1.84 6.63
CA LEU A 69 -13.26 1.20 5.38
C LEU A 69 -13.43 -0.32 5.52
N ALA A 70 -12.50 -0.97 6.24
CA ALA A 70 -12.55 -2.40 6.49
C ALA A 70 -13.72 -2.77 7.40
N HIS A 71 -13.98 -2.00 8.47
CA HIS A 71 -15.12 -2.21 9.36
C HIS A 71 -16.45 -2.01 8.62
N THR A 72 -16.55 -1.00 7.77
CA THR A 72 -17.71 -0.79 6.89
C THR A 72 -17.97 -1.99 5.99
N ALA A 73 -16.90 -2.68 5.54
CA ALA A 73 -17.00 -3.93 4.76
C ALA A 73 -17.30 -5.17 5.63
N GLY A 74 -17.40 -5.02 6.96
CA GLY A 74 -17.77 -6.08 7.89
C GLY A 74 -16.61 -6.77 8.61
N VAL A 75 -15.36 -6.31 8.45
CA VAL A 75 -14.21 -6.86 9.19
C VAL A 75 -14.37 -6.52 10.68
N PRO A 76 -14.38 -7.50 11.58
CA PRO A 76 -14.47 -7.22 13.02
C PRO A 76 -13.25 -6.45 13.53
N SER A 77 -13.43 -5.53 14.47
CA SER A 77 -12.32 -4.77 15.08
C SER A 77 -11.28 -5.66 15.77
N ALA A 78 -11.68 -6.81 16.29
CA ALA A 78 -10.78 -7.79 16.88
C ALA A 78 -9.83 -8.47 15.87
N VAL A 79 -10.11 -8.37 14.56
CA VAL A 79 -9.31 -8.97 13.48
C VAL A 79 -8.22 -8.00 12.99
N LEU A 80 -8.47 -6.69 13.07
CA LEU A 80 -7.64 -5.66 12.45
C LEU A 80 -6.95 -4.79 13.50
N THR A 81 -5.62 -4.80 13.49
CA THR A 81 -4.76 -3.89 14.26
C THR A 81 -4.19 -2.84 13.31
N VAL A 82 -4.25 -1.56 13.67
CA VAL A 82 -3.62 -0.48 12.91
C VAL A 82 -2.54 0.19 13.74
N ALA A 83 -1.45 0.63 13.10
CA ALA A 83 -0.35 1.30 13.76
C ALA A 83 0.40 2.25 12.81
N GLU A 84 0.89 3.34 13.35
CA GLU A 84 1.79 4.29 12.67
C GLU A 84 3.20 4.21 13.26
N GLY A 85 4.19 4.50 12.44
CA GLY A 85 5.57 4.65 12.87
C GLY A 85 5.83 6.05 13.43
N GLN A 86 5.67 7.04 12.57
CA GLN A 86 5.85 8.46 12.92
C GLN A 86 4.79 9.32 12.23
N ARG A 87 4.30 10.32 12.94
CA ARG A 87 3.28 11.27 12.46
C ARG A 87 3.92 12.63 12.27
N LEU A 88 3.63 13.27 11.12
CA LEU A 88 4.15 14.56 10.71
C LEU A 88 3.00 15.49 10.30
N SER A 89 3.06 16.76 10.70
CA SER A 89 1.94 17.70 10.60
C SER A 89 1.67 18.18 9.17
N GLU A 90 2.72 18.27 8.33
CA GLU A 90 2.57 18.90 7.01
C GLU A 90 2.32 17.87 5.90
N PRO A 91 1.39 18.19 4.95
CA PRO A 91 1.01 17.28 3.85
C PRO A 91 2.06 17.29 2.71
N MET A 92 3.26 16.85 3.02
CA MET A 92 4.37 16.79 2.07
C MET A 92 5.21 15.54 2.31
N ALA A 93 6.31 15.38 1.54
CA ALA A 93 7.22 14.26 1.74
C ALA A 93 7.81 14.27 3.17
N PRO A 94 8.10 13.10 3.78
CA PRO A 94 8.54 13.02 5.16
C PRO A 94 9.74 13.91 5.53
N PRO A 95 10.84 14.01 4.74
CA PRO A 95 11.98 14.83 5.15
C PRO A 95 11.66 16.32 5.31
N PRO A 96 11.01 17.02 4.36
CA PRO A 96 10.63 18.41 4.56
C PRO A 96 9.54 18.59 5.64
N ALA A 97 8.62 17.64 5.82
CA ALA A 97 7.63 17.71 6.90
C ALA A 97 8.32 17.63 8.28
N ALA A 98 9.25 16.67 8.46
CA ALA A 98 10.02 16.55 9.69
C ALA A 98 10.87 17.80 10.01
N ALA A 99 11.44 18.43 8.97
CA ALA A 99 12.19 19.68 9.14
C ALA A 99 11.30 20.82 9.65
N ILE A 100 10.05 20.91 9.21
CA ILE A 100 9.07 21.90 9.70
C ILE A 100 8.67 21.58 11.14
N ASP A 101 8.42 20.31 11.44
CA ASP A 101 8.02 19.86 12.77
C ASP A 101 9.20 19.89 13.78
N GLY A 102 10.43 20.09 13.31
CA GLY A 102 11.63 20.11 14.15
C GLY A 102 11.95 18.76 14.79
N VAL A 103 11.64 17.66 14.11
CA VAL A 103 11.86 16.28 14.58
C VAL A 103 12.77 15.50 13.65
N ASP A 104 13.52 14.55 14.20
CA ASP A 104 14.28 13.58 13.40
C ASP A 104 13.36 12.45 12.91
N LEU A 105 13.57 12.04 11.66
CA LEU A 105 12.87 10.88 11.11
C LEU A 105 13.41 9.60 11.73
N LEU A 106 12.50 8.68 12.06
CA LEU A 106 12.87 7.33 12.48
C LEU A 106 13.66 6.64 11.35
N PRO A 107 14.79 5.97 11.67
CA PRO A 107 15.56 5.24 10.68
C PRO A 107 14.76 4.05 10.15
N ILE A 108 15.02 3.66 8.90
CA ILE A 108 14.33 2.55 8.25
C ILE A 108 14.38 1.24 9.06
N THR A 109 15.48 1.01 9.80
CA THR A 109 15.65 -0.17 10.65
C THR A 109 14.60 -0.23 11.76
N ALA A 110 14.22 0.91 12.33
CA ALA A 110 13.15 0.96 13.35
C ALA A 110 11.79 0.54 12.76
N HIS A 111 11.50 0.94 11.51
CA HIS A 111 10.30 0.51 10.82
C HIS A 111 10.32 -1.00 10.50
N VAL A 112 11.47 -1.52 10.06
CA VAL A 112 11.66 -2.96 9.81
C VAL A 112 11.42 -3.76 11.09
N ASP A 113 12.04 -3.38 12.21
CA ASP A 113 11.87 -4.07 13.49
C ASP A 113 10.40 -4.02 13.98
N ARG A 114 9.72 -2.90 13.76
CA ARG A 114 8.28 -2.78 14.09
C ARG A 114 7.42 -3.71 13.25
N VAL A 115 7.67 -3.82 11.94
CA VAL A 115 6.94 -4.73 11.03
C VAL A 115 7.16 -6.19 11.42
N LEU A 116 8.41 -6.59 11.69
CA LEU A 116 8.74 -7.95 12.13
C LEU A 116 8.10 -8.27 13.49
N LYS A 117 8.04 -7.31 14.39
CA LYS A 117 7.34 -7.46 15.67
C LYS A 117 5.83 -7.68 15.49
N LEU A 118 5.20 -6.96 14.55
CA LEU A 118 3.80 -7.19 14.20
C LEU A 118 3.58 -8.59 13.60
N GLN A 119 4.51 -9.08 12.78
CA GLN A 119 4.45 -10.42 12.18
C GLN A 119 4.44 -11.55 13.22
N GLU A 120 5.05 -11.37 14.41
CA GLU A 120 5.05 -12.40 15.48
C GLU A 120 3.63 -12.72 15.96
N SER A 121 2.71 -11.76 15.92
CA SER A 121 1.36 -11.88 16.47
C SER A 121 0.24 -11.81 15.42
N HIS A 122 0.56 -11.54 14.14
CA HIS A 122 -0.40 -11.42 13.07
C HIS A 122 -0.11 -12.39 11.92
N ASP A 123 -1.17 -12.84 11.27
CA ASP A 123 -1.10 -13.76 10.13
C ASP A 123 -0.76 -13.03 8.83
N LEU A 124 -1.13 -11.74 8.74
CA LEU A 124 -0.82 -10.83 7.65
C LEU A 124 -0.44 -9.47 8.20
N VAL A 125 0.63 -8.88 7.68
CA VAL A 125 1.01 -7.48 7.91
C VAL A 125 1.01 -6.74 6.58
N LEU A 126 0.20 -5.70 6.47
CA LEU A 126 0.17 -4.77 5.35
C LEU A 126 0.97 -3.52 5.74
N VAL A 127 1.93 -3.12 4.91
CA VAL A 127 2.76 -1.93 5.16
C VAL A 127 2.46 -0.91 4.07
N GLU A 128 1.81 0.21 4.43
CA GLU A 128 1.45 1.24 3.48
C GLU A 128 2.51 2.34 3.40
N GLY A 129 3.05 2.54 2.19
CA GLY A 129 3.99 3.63 1.89
C GLY A 129 3.30 5.01 1.75
N SER A 130 4.08 6.07 1.89
CA SER A 130 3.65 7.46 1.64
C SER A 130 4.12 7.91 0.26
N GLY A 131 3.20 8.44 -0.56
CA GLY A 131 3.51 8.87 -1.94
C GLY A 131 3.94 7.73 -2.87
N GLY A 132 4.88 8.02 -3.77
CA GLY A 132 5.44 7.06 -4.71
C GLY A 132 6.61 6.26 -4.15
N VAL A 133 7.06 5.26 -4.92
CA VAL A 133 8.07 4.26 -4.50
C VAL A 133 9.43 4.85 -4.09
N LEU A 134 9.80 6.01 -4.59
CA LEU A 134 11.08 6.68 -4.32
C LEU A 134 10.97 7.84 -3.31
N VAL A 135 9.82 8.00 -2.64
CA VAL A 135 9.70 8.98 -1.57
C VAL A 135 10.55 8.53 -0.38
N GLU A 136 11.39 9.44 0.09
CA GLU A 136 12.31 9.18 1.21
C GLU A 136 11.53 9.05 2.52
N LEU A 137 11.88 8.04 3.33
CA LEU A 137 11.24 7.74 4.61
C LEU A 137 12.10 8.17 5.81
N ASP A 138 13.40 8.37 5.63
CA ASP A 138 14.32 8.71 6.71
C ASP A 138 15.40 9.70 6.27
N GLY A 139 16.20 10.18 7.23
CA GLY A 139 17.30 11.11 7.00
C GLY A 139 18.49 10.54 6.22
N GLN A 140 18.49 9.25 5.95
CA GLN A 140 19.51 8.56 5.11
C GLN A 140 19.01 8.32 3.68
N ARG A 141 17.85 8.89 3.31
CA ARG A 141 17.22 8.79 2.00
C ARG A 141 16.75 7.39 1.62
N HIS A 142 16.51 6.52 2.61
CA HIS A 142 15.88 5.24 2.35
C HIS A 142 14.40 5.44 1.97
N THR A 143 13.92 4.57 1.09
CA THR A 143 12.57 4.60 0.53
C THR A 143 11.77 3.38 0.96
N ILE A 144 10.48 3.32 0.59
CA ILE A 144 9.67 2.12 0.81
C ILE A 144 10.25 0.89 0.07
N ALA A 145 10.96 1.09 -1.04
CA ALA A 145 11.65 0.00 -1.74
C ALA A 145 12.83 -0.55 -0.93
N ASP A 146 13.55 0.31 -0.20
CA ASP A 146 14.63 -0.13 0.68
C ASP A 146 14.09 -0.87 1.89
N LEU A 147 12.94 -0.42 2.46
CA LEU A 147 12.24 -1.15 3.51
C LEU A 147 11.77 -2.54 3.03
N ALA A 148 11.18 -2.61 1.83
CA ALA A 148 10.75 -3.87 1.24
C ALA A 148 11.93 -4.84 1.06
N ARG A 149 13.07 -4.35 0.57
CA ARG A 149 14.29 -5.15 0.37
C ARG A 149 14.86 -5.65 1.69
N GLU A 150 14.90 -4.81 2.72
CA GLU A 150 15.38 -5.20 4.05
C GLU A 150 14.47 -6.26 4.68
N LEU A 151 13.15 -6.11 4.56
CA LEU A 151 12.20 -7.13 5.00
C LEU A 151 12.37 -8.44 4.20
N GLN A 152 12.58 -8.38 2.89
CA GLN A 152 12.87 -9.56 2.07
C GLN A 152 14.16 -10.27 2.50
N SER A 153 15.18 -9.51 2.90
CA SER A 153 16.43 -10.08 3.42
C SER A 153 16.21 -10.86 4.72
N ARG A 154 15.30 -10.41 5.59
CA ARG A 154 15.05 -11.01 6.90
C ARG A 154 13.93 -12.06 6.91
N ALA A 155 12.87 -11.88 6.10
CA ALA A 155 11.70 -12.76 6.08
C ALA A 155 11.53 -13.54 4.76
N GLY A 156 12.43 -13.39 3.79
CA GLY A 156 12.49 -14.22 2.59
C GLY A 156 11.27 -14.14 1.67
N GLU A 157 10.76 -15.31 1.28
CA GLU A 157 9.64 -15.46 0.34
C GLU A 157 8.30 -14.96 0.89
N GLU A 158 8.19 -14.72 2.19
CA GLU A 158 6.99 -14.23 2.84
C GLU A 158 6.71 -12.73 2.57
N VAL A 159 7.61 -12.03 1.85
CA VAL A 159 7.47 -10.60 1.55
C VAL A 159 7.16 -10.38 0.07
N GLY A 160 6.15 -9.58 -0.21
CA GLY A 160 5.80 -9.12 -1.55
C GLY A 160 5.37 -7.66 -1.57
N THR A 161 5.28 -7.09 -2.77
CA THR A 161 4.89 -5.69 -2.95
C THR A 161 3.72 -5.59 -3.91
N VAL A 162 2.70 -4.84 -3.55
CA VAL A 162 1.58 -4.46 -4.41
C VAL A 162 1.79 -3.00 -4.84
N VAL A 163 1.73 -2.77 -6.14
CA VAL A 163 1.83 -1.43 -6.73
C VAL A 163 0.44 -0.92 -7.05
N VAL A 164 0.07 0.20 -6.45
CA VAL A 164 -1.20 0.89 -6.71
C VAL A 164 -0.98 2.00 -7.74
N THR A 165 -1.80 2.02 -8.78
CA THR A 165 -1.73 3.01 -9.84
C THR A 165 -3.11 3.58 -10.18
N ARG A 166 -3.16 4.81 -10.71
CA ARG A 166 -4.41 5.45 -11.15
C ARG A 166 -4.88 4.87 -12.48
N PRO A 167 -6.17 4.99 -12.85
CA PRO A 167 -6.65 4.52 -14.15
C PRO A 167 -6.34 5.47 -15.31
N ASP A 168 -6.02 6.75 -15.04
CA ASP A 168 -6.03 7.85 -15.99
C ASP A 168 -4.82 7.89 -16.93
N LEU A 169 -4.86 8.81 -17.91
CA LEU A 169 -3.75 9.06 -18.83
C LEU A 169 -2.43 9.30 -18.10
N GLY A 170 -1.35 8.69 -18.59
CA GLY A 170 -0.01 8.71 -17.98
C GLY A 170 0.28 7.52 -17.05
N THR A 171 -0.74 6.74 -16.67
CA THR A 171 -0.56 5.62 -15.74
C THR A 171 0.41 4.56 -16.26
N LEU A 172 0.39 4.27 -17.56
CA LEU A 172 1.28 3.26 -18.17
C LEU A 172 2.75 3.62 -17.94
N ASN A 173 3.11 4.89 -18.22
CA ASN A 173 4.47 5.38 -17.99
C ASN A 173 4.85 5.30 -16.51
N HIS A 174 4.00 5.82 -15.61
CA HIS A 174 4.28 5.83 -14.17
C HIS A 174 4.37 4.41 -13.60
N THR A 175 3.51 3.50 -14.05
CA THR A 175 3.54 2.11 -13.60
C THR A 175 4.81 1.41 -14.06
N LEU A 176 5.19 1.54 -15.33
CA LEU A 176 6.39 0.92 -15.87
C LEU A 176 7.66 1.45 -15.18
N LEU A 177 7.78 2.76 -14.98
CA LEU A 177 8.89 3.37 -14.23
C LEU A 177 8.95 2.85 -12.79
N THR A 178 7.81 2.70 -12.12
CA THR A 178 7.74 2.16 -10.75
C THR A 178 8.17 0.70 -10.70
N LEU A 179 7.70 -0.12 -11.63
CA LEU A 179 8.08 -1.54 -11.74
C LEU A 179 9.58 -1.70 -12.05
N GLU A 180 10.12 -0.88 -12.93
CA GLU A 180 11.54 -0.84 -13.26
C GLU A 180 12.38 -0.44 -12.05
N ALA A 181 11.97 0.59 -11.32
CA ALA A 181 12.63 1.03 -10.09
C ALA A 181 12.66 -0.06 -9.00
N LEU A 182 11.55 -0.79 -8.82
CA LEU A 182 11.46 -1.92 -7.90
C LEU A 182 12.32 -3.10 -8.35
N HIS A 183 12.27 -3.44 -9.65
CA HIS A 183 13.08 -4.51 -10.23
C HIS A 183 14.58 -4.28 -10.05
N HIS A 184 15.09 -3.08 -10.39
CA HIS A 184 16.50 -2.73 -10.22
C HIS A 184 16.97 -2.75 -8.76
N ARG A 185 16.04 -2.57 -7.81
CA ARG A 185 16.33 -2.69 -6.37
C ARG A 185 16.14 -4.11 -5.82
N GLY A 186 15.84 -5.09 -6.67
CA GLY A 186 15.62 -6.47 -6.26
C GLY A 186 14.35 -6.68 -5.44
N VAL A 187 13.38 -5.76 -5.53
CA VAL A 187 12.11 -5.86 -4.80
C VAL A 187 11.13 -6.74 -5.58
N ARG A 188 10.55 -7.72 -4.90
CA ARG A 188 9.56 -8.62 -5.48
C ARG A 188 8.19 -7.95 -5.55
N VAL A 189 7.66 -7.79 -6.77
CA VAL A 189 6.30 -7.29 -7.00
C VAL A 189 5.35 -8.49 -7.12
N SER A 190 4.29 -8.50 -6.31
CA SER A 190 3.24 -9.52 -6.30
C SER A 190 2.09 -9.19 -7.24
N GLY A 191 1.91 -7.92 -7.60
CA GLY A 191 0.90 -7.50 -8.54
C GLY A 191 0.63 -6.00 -8.54
N ILE A 192 -0.26 -5.60 -9.43
CA ILE A 192 -0.72 -4.22 -9.63
C ILE A 192 -2.19 -4.14 -9.24
N VAL A 193 -2.60 -3.02 -8.65
CA VAL A 193 -4.00 -2.69 -8.39
C VAL A 193 -4.29 -1.32 -9.00
N LEU A 194 -5.38 -1.21 -9.74
CA LEU A 194 -5.95 0.06 -10.14
C LEU A 194 -6.73 0.64 -8.96
N GLY A 195 -6.20 1.68 -8.36
CA GLY A 195 -6.92 2.44 -7.34
C GLY A 195 -7.89 3.45 -7.98
N SER A 196 -8.88 3.87 -7.22
CA SER A 196 -9.86 4.91 -7.62
C SER A 196 -10.53 4.63 -8.98
N TRP A 197 -10.92 3.39 -9.22
CA TRP A 197 -11.57 2.98 -10.46
C TRP A 197 -12.96 3.64 -10.58
N PRO A 198 -13.25 4.40 -11.65
CA PRO A 198 -14.52 5.09 -11.77
C PRO A 198 -15.68 4.14 -12.07
N ALA A 199 -16.90 4.51 -11.65
CA ALA A 199 -18.12 3.73 -11.92
C ALA A 199 -18.45 3.67 -13.43
N ARG A 200 -17.98 4.66 -14.20
CA ARG A 200 -18.14 4.74 -15.66
C ARG A 200 -16.78 5.07 -16.28
N PRO A 201 -15.93 4.06 -16.48
CA PRO A 201 -14.61 4.26 -17.05
C PRO A 201 -14.74 4.72 -18.53
N ASP A 202 -13.91 5.68 -18.88
CA ASP A 202 -13.77 6.14 -20.26
C ASP A 202 -12.91 5.18 -21.12
N PRO A 203 -12.80 5.38 -22.45
CA PRO A 203 -11.99 4.52 -23.31
C PRO A 203 -10.50 4.48 -22.95
N VAL A 204 -9.93 5.57 -22.39
CA VAL A 204 -8.52 5.62 -21.98
C VAL A 204 -8.31 4.74 -20.76
N GLN A 205 -9.18 4.84 -19.77
CA GLN A 205 -9.14 4.05 -18.56
C GLN A 205 -9.32 2.55 -18.84
N GLN A 206 -10.25 2.20 -19.73
CA GLN A 206 -10.43 0.81 -20.18
C GLN A 206 -9.17 0.28 -20.90
N SER A 207 -8.64 1.05 -21.84
CA SER A 207 -7.42 0.68 -22.55
C SER A 207 -6.22 0.50 -21.63
N ASN A 208 -6.06 1.38 -20.62
CA ASN A 208 -5.00 1.28 -19.62
C ASN A 208 -5.14 0.00 -18.77
N ARG A 209 -6.36 -0.33 -18.36
CA ARG A 209 -6.65 -1.58 -17.62
C ARG A 209 -6.29 -2.81 -18.46
N ASP A 210 -6.70 -2.84 -19.71
CA ASP A 210 -6.44 -3.97 -20.62
C ASP A 210 -4.94 -4.15 -20.87
N TYR A 211 -4.22 -3.04 -21.05
CA TYR A 211 -2.76 -3.04 -21.18
C TYR A 211 -2.09 -3.60 -19.93
N LEU A 212 -2.46 -3.12 -18.74
CA LEU A 212 -1.87 -3.58 -17.47
C LEU A 212 -2.21 -5.05 -17.17
N ALA A 213 -3.39 -5.53 -17.59
CA ALA A 213 -3.77 -6.93 -17.45
C ALA A 213 -2.97 -7.87 -18.38
N ALA A 214 -2.49 -7.34 -19.51
CA ALA A 214 -1.70 -8.06 -20.51
C ALA A 214 -0.20 -7.71 -20.43
N LEU A 215 0.26 -7.09 -19.35
CA LEU A 215 1.63 -6.64 -19.20
C LEU A 215 2.62 -7.80 -19.41
N PRO A 216 3.65 -7.63 -20.26
CA PRO A 216 4.69 -8.64 -20.43
C PRO A 216 5.50 -8.81 -19.13
N ASP A 217 6.22 -9.92 -19.04
CA ASP A 217 7.06 -10.20 -17.89
C ASP A 217 8.09 -9.07 -17.64
N VAL A 218 8.19 -8.64 -16.39
CA VAL A 218 9.21 -7.68 -15.94
C VAL A 218 10.29 -8.45 -15.20
N GLY A 219 11.53 -8.39 -15.70
CA GLY A 219 12.64 -9.14 -15.10
C GLY A 219 12.42 -10.66 -15.10
N GLY A 220 11.72 -11.20 -16.11
CA GLY A 220 11.42 -12.64 -16.21
C GLY A 220 10.30 -13.11 -15.26
N ARG A 221 9.53 -12.21 -14.69
CA ARG A 221 8.40 -12.51 -13.80
C ARG A 221 7.12 -11.85 -14.30
N ARG A 222 6.04 -12.62 -14.33
CA ARG A 222 4.72 -12.09 -14.57
C ARG A 222 4.23 -11.29 -13.37
N ILE A 223 3.79 -10.05 -13.63
CA ILE A 223 3.17 -9.18 -12.63
C ILE A 223 1.68 -9.06 -12.96
N PRO A 224 0.79 -9.73 -12.24
CA PRO A 224 -0.63 -9.72 -12.54
C PRO A 224 -1.30 -8.40 -12.16
N LEU A 225 -2.31 -7.98 -12.92
CA LEU A 225 -3.30 -7.03 -12.45
C LEU A 225 -4.26 -7.77 -11.49
N LEU A 226 -4.20 -7.45 -10.20
CA LEU A 226 -4.97 -8.12 -9.15
C LEU A 226 -6.44 -7.69 -9.12
N GLY A 227 -6.73 -6.49 -9.61
CA GLY A 227 -8.07 -5.94 -9.66
C GLY A 227 -8.09 -4.42 -9.72
N ALA A 228 -9.27 -3.87 -9.50
CA ALA A 228 -9.50 -2.44 -9.45
C ALA A 228 -10.39 -2.09 -8.26
N VAL A 229 -9.95 -1.17 -7.41
CA VAL A 229 -10.73 -0.68 -6.26
C VAL A 229 -11.57 0.51 -6.72
N PRO A 230 -12.91 0.45 -6.58
CA PRO A 230 -13.76 1.56 -6.98
C PRO A 230 -13.43 2.85 -6.25
N ALA A 231 -13.54 3.98 -6.93
CA ALA A 231 -13.47 5.30 -6.30
C ALA A 231 -14.58 5.42 -5.24
N GLY A 232 -14.24 5.90 -4.04
CA GLY A 232 -15.18 6.01 -2.93
C GLY A 232 -15.70 4.67 -2.39
N TRP A 233 -14.95 3.60 -2.59
CA TRP A 233 -15.35 2.28 -2.09
C TRP A 233 -15.47 2.28 -0.56
N ASN A 234 -16.68 1.99 -0.07
CA ASN A 234 -17.05 2.01 1.35
C ASN A 234 -16.93 3.38 2.07
N ASP A 235 -16.91 4.49 1.32
CA ASP A 235 -16.94 5.83 1.94
C ASP A 235 -18.29 6.16 2.58
N ASP A 236 -19.36 5.69 1.96
CA ASP A 236 -20.73 5.95 2.43
C ASP A 236 -21.44 4.66 2.82
N VAL A 237 -21.61 4.47 4.14
CA VAL A 237 -22.78 3.79 4.68
C VAL A 237 -23.42 4.77 5.68
N SER A 238 -24.15 5.73 5.15
CA SER A 238 -25.18 6.46 5.90
C SER A 238 -26.48 5.69 5.91
#